data_698e0ac134b190fec4bb9b7e00a90f7c
#
_entry.id   698e0ac134b190fec4bb9b7e00a90f7c
#
_cell.length_a   1.000
_cell.length_b   1.000
_cell.length_c   1.000
_cell.angle_alpha   90.00
_cell.angle_beta   90.00
_cell.angle_gamma   90.00
#
_symmetry.space_group_name_H-M   'P 1'
#
loop_
_entity.id
_entity.type
_entity.pdbx_description
1 polymer ?
#
loop_
_entity_poly.entity_id
_entity_poly.type
_entity_poly.pdbx_seq_one_letter_code
_entity_poly.pdbx_strand_id
1 'polypeptide(L)'
;NMKDVIEKTKNLDLKQAMAKELVLENNTVAGIIDHTGFEYKTRAIVIATGTFLRGMDHIGASKTAAGRAGEFSSVSLAQNLATLGFNTGRMKTGTPPRIHADSIDFSKFDIHKSDHQPKPFSFSTRKIINPMLPSFMGHTNKRTHDIIRHNLKHSALYGGHIKGKSARYCPSFEDKIVK
;
A
#
# COMPACT_ATOMS: atom_id res chain seq x y z
N ASN A 1 17.66 -10.60 2.12
CA ASN A 1 16.30 -10.26 1.71
C ASN A 1 15.34 -10.62 2.84
N MET A 2 14.28 -9.80 3.12
CA MET A 2 13.33 -10.09 4.22
C MET A 2 12.58 -11.41 4.00
N LYS A 3 12.28 -11.77 2.76
CA LYS A 3 11.70 -13.08 2.42
C LYS A 3 12.56 -14.23 2.97
N ASP A 4 13.85 -14.21 2.70
CA ASP A 4 14.77 -15.27 3.17
C ASP A 4 14.85 -15.32 4.71
N VAL A 5 14.73 -14.17 5.36
CA VAL A 5 14.70 -14.10 6.84
C VAL A 5 13.44 -14.77 7.37
N ILE A 6 12.27 -14.45 6.81
CA ILE A 6 11.00 -15.03 7.22
C ILE A 6 10.99 -16.55 7.01
N GLU A 7 11.38 -17.00 5.81
CA GLU A 7 11.38 -18.44 5.45
C GLU A 7 12.36 -19.29 6.27
N LYS A 8 13.43 -18.66 6.79
CA LYS A 8 14.44 -19.35 7.61
C LYS A 8 14.25 -19.19 9.12
N THR A 9 13.26 -18.40 9.53
CA THR A 9 13.00 -18.18 10.96
C THR A 9 12.33 -19.39 11.57
N LYS A 10 12.94 -19.95 12.62
CA LYS A 10 12.37 -21.09 13.35
C LYS A 10 11.06 -20.70 14.02
N ASN A 11 10.11 -21.63 14.07
CA ASN A 11 8.77 -21.44 14.69
C ASN A 11 7.94 -20.32 14.02
N LEU A 12 8.21 -20.04 12.74
CA LEU A 12 7.44 -19.10 11.94
C LEU A 12 6.97 -19.81 10.66
N ASP A 13 5.66 -20.03 10.55
CA ASP A 13 5.04 -20.58 9.36
C ASP A 13 4.48 -19.45 8.48
N LEU A 14 4.87 -19.41 7.21
CA LEU A 14 4.31 -18.52 6.21
C LEU A 14 3.21 -19.26 5.44
N LYS A 15 1.98 -18.78 5.52
CA LYS A 15 0.83 -19.33 4.81
C LYS A 15 0.27 -18.29 3.83
N GLN A 16 0.07 -18.72 2.58
CA GLN A 16 -0.62 -17.90 1.58
C GLN A 16 -2.12 -18.20 1.65
N ALA A 17 -2.87 -17.34 2.31
CA ALA A 17 -4.31 -17.47 2.44
C ALA A 17 -4.97 -16.10 2.63
N MET A 18 -6.26 -16.00 2.29
CA MET A 18 -7.05 -14.80 2.56
C MET A 18 -7.86 -15.01 3.84
N ALA A 19 -7.56 -14.25 4.87
CA ALA A 19 -8.33 -14.27 6.11
C ALA A 19 -9.76 -13.82 5.88
N LYS A 20 -10.74 -14.58 6.37
CA LYS A 20 -12.16 -14.36 6.18
C LYS A 20 -12.84 -13.86 7.46
N GLU A 21 -12.62 -14.55 8.59
CA GLU A 21 -13.29 -14.22 9.83
C GLU A 21 -12.48 -14.65 11.05
N LEU A 22 -12.68 -13.95 12.16
CA LEU A 22 -12.13 -14.30 13.46
C LEU A 22 -13.05 -15.29 14.16
N VAL A 23 -12.46 -16.29 14.81
CA VAL A 23 -13.19 -17.23 15.68
C VAL A 23 -13.08 -16.72 17.11
N LEU A 24 -14.22 -16.54 17.75
CA LEU A 24 -14.30 -16.17 19.17
C LEU A 24 -14.99 -17.28 19.98
N GLU A 25 -14.40 -17.63 21.11
CA GLU A 25 -15.01 -18.48 22.13
C GLU A 25 -15.08 -17.68 23.43
N ASN A 26 -16.27 -17.58 24.02
CA ASN A 26 -16.50 -16.81 25.25
C ASN A 26 -15.92 -15.39 25.18
N ASN A 27 -16.14 -14.70 24.06
CA ASN A 27 -15.62 -13.34 23.77
C ASN A 27 -14.08 -13.23 23.77
N THR A 28 -13.38 -14.32 23.57
CA THR A 28 -11.92 -14.40 23.48
C THR A 28 -11.52 -14.96 22.12
N VAL A 29 -10.43 -14.46 21.54
CA VAL A 29 -9.90 -14.99 20.29
C VAL A 29 -9.51 -16.45 20.44
N ALA A 30 -10.06 -17.32 19.59
CA ALA A 30 -9.76 -18.74 19.51
C ALA A 30 -9.07 -19.12 18.18
N GLY A 31 -9.30 -18.35 17.12
CA GLY A 31 -8.72 -18.66 15.82
C GLY A 31 -9.06 -17.66 14.72
N ILE A 32 -8.65 -18.00 13.50
CA ILE A 32 -9.01 -17.31 12.28
C ILE A 32 -9.35 -18.33 11.20
N ILE A 33 -10.38 -18.06 10.41
CA ILE A 33 -10.78 -18.89 9.26
C ILE A 33 -10.36 -18.18 7.98
N ASP A 34 -9.80 -18.93 7.05
CA ASP A 34 -9.46 -18.43 5.73
C ASP A 34 -10.61 -18.62 4.72
N HIS A 35 -10.39 -18.16 3.49
CA HIS A 35 -11.37 -18.22 2.41
C HIS A 35 -11.73 -19.65 1.96
N THR A 36 -10.89 -20.64 2.29
CA THR A 36 -11.14 -22.06 2.01
C THR A 36 -11.96 -22.74 3.09
N GLY A 37 -12.16 -22.07 4.24
CA GLY A 37 -12.81 -22.62 5.42
C GLY A 37 -11.83 -23.31 6.39
N PHE A 38 -10.54 -23.24 6.14
CA PHE A 38 -9.55 -23.80 7.07
C PHE A 38 -9.40 -22.89 8.28
N GLU A 39 -9.45 -23.49 9.48
CA GLU A 39 -9.31 -22.80 10.75
C GLU A 39 -7.86 -22.90 11.27
N TYR A 40 -7.27 -21.77 11.58
CA TYR A 40 -5.99 -21.63 12.28
C TYR A 40 -6.27 -21.28 13.74
N LYS A 41 -6.07 -22.21 14.65
CA LYS A 41 -6.28 -21.98 16.09
C LYS A 41 -5.15 -21.13 16.67
N THR A 42 -5.50 -20.11 17.42
CA THR A 42 -4.55 -19.21 18.07
C THR A 42 -5.15 -18.48 19.25
N ARG A 43 -4.31 -18.05 20.17
CA ARG A 43 -4.71 -17.26 21.34
C ARG A 43 -4.59 -15.74 21.13
N ALA A 44 -3.95 -15.32 20.03
CA ALA A 44 -3.77 -13.91 19.73
C ALA A 44 -3.62 -13.69 18.22
N ILE A 45 -4.15 -12.58 17.71
CA ILE A 45 -4.09 -12.22 16.30
C ILE A 45 -3.64 -10.77 16.18
N VAL A 46 -2.68 -10.52 15.30
CA VAL A 46 -2.28 -9.17 14.86
C VAL A 46 -2.82 -8.93 13.47
N ILE A 47 -3.68 -7.94 13.32
CA ILE A 47 -4.27 -7.56 12.03
C ILE A 47 -3.46 -6.42 11.43
N ALA A 48 -2.76 -6.69 10.33
CA ALA A 48 -1.88 -5.75 9.65
C ALA A 48 -2.15 -5.77 8.13
N THR A 49 -3.39 -5.52 7.74
CA THR A 49 -3.94 -5.74 6.41
C THR A 49 -3.51 -4.72 5.35
N GLY A 50 -2.83 -3.66 5.74
CA GLY A 50 -2.39 -2.63 4.78
C GLY A 50 -3.57 -2.06 3.98
N THR A 51 -3.50 -2.16 2.65
CA THR A 51 -4.53 -1.68 1.73
C THR A 51 -5.62 -2.72 1.41
N PHE A 52 -5.53 -3.93 1.98
CA PHE A 52 -6.40 -5.05 1.58
C PHE A 52 -7.76 -5.07 2.29
N LEU A 53 -7.90 -4.51 3.51
CA LEU A 53 -9.15 -4.58 4.26
C LEU A 53 -10.25 -3.77 3.56
N ARG A 54 -11.16 -4.48 2.87
CA ARG A 54 -12.20 -3.90 2.01
C ARG A 54 -11.63 -2.89 1.02
N GLY A 55 -10.45 -3.20 0.46
CA GLY A 55 -9.72 -2.34 -0.45
C GLY A 55 -10.48 -2.07 -1.75
N MET A 56 -10.23 -0.92 -2.35
CA MET A 56 -10.81 -0.51 -3.63
C MET A 56 -9.76 0.26 -4.43
N ASP A 57 -9.40 -0.27 -5.59
CA ASP A 57 -8.52 0.42 -6.52
C ASP A 57 -9.33 1.35 -7.43
N HIS A 58 -8.83 2.55 -7.61
CA HIS A 58 -9.36 3.54 -8.53
C HIS A 58 -8.31 3.86 -9.60
N ILE A 59 -8.64 3.60 -10.86
CA ILE A 59 -7.80 3.91 -12.02
C ILE A 59 -8.64 4.73 -13.00
N GLY A 60 -8.49 6.04 -13.01
CA GLY A 60 -9.39 6.94 -13.71
C GLY A 60 -10.82 6.76 -13.21
N ALA A 61 -11.77 6.45 -14.11
CA ALA A 61 -13.16 6.19 -13.76
C ALA A 61 -13.43 4.74 -13.31
N SER A 62 -12.47 3.84 -13.50
CA SER A 62 -12.62 2.42 -13.13
C SER A 62 -12.49 2.24 -11.62
N LYS A 63 -13.32 1.33 -11.08
CA LYS A 63 -13.31 0.91 -9.66
C LYS A 63 -13.28 -0.60 -9.59
N THR A 64 -12.30 -1.14 -8.88
CA THR A 64 -12.15 -2.58 -8.71
C THR A 64 -11.93 -2.90 -7.23
N ALA A 65 -12.65 -3.88 -6.70
CA ALA A 65 -12.43 -4.37 -5.35
C ALA A 65 -11.09 -5.10 -5.30
N ALA A 66 -10.07 -4.43 -4.80
CA ALA A 66 -8.70 -4.90 -4.76
C ALA A 66 -7.93 -4.25 -3.61
N GLY A 67 -6.95 -4.95 -3.07
CA GLY A 67 -6.01 -4.39 -2.10
C GLY A 67 -4.78 -3.81 -2.76
N ARG A 68 -4.45 -4.33 -3.95
CA ARG A 68 -3.41 -3.89 -4.86
C ARG A 68 -3.82 -4.33 -6.27
N ALA A 69 -3.32 -3.67 -7.31
CA ALA A 69 -3.62 -4.04 -8.70
C ALA A 69 -3.37 -5.54 -8.95
N GLY A 70 -4.40 -6.26 -9.38
CA GLY A 70 -4.36 -7.70 -9.62
C GLY A 70 -4.52 -8.58 -8.37
N GLU A 71 -4.75 -8.04 -7.18
CA GLU A 71 -4.92 -8.81 -5.94
C GLU A 71 -6.25 -8.48 -5.24
N PHE A 72 -6.98 -9.52 -4.84
CA PHE A 72 -8.29 -9.40 -4.23
C PHE A 72 -8.26 -8.68 -2.88
N SER A 73 -9.32 -7.93 -2.57
CA SER A 73 -9.49 -7.30 -1.27
C SER A 73 -10.15 -8.24 -0.25
N SER A 74 -9.79 -8.11 1.01
CA SER A 74 -10.37 -8.87 2.11
C SER A 74 -11.69 -8.21 2.57
N VAL A 75 -12.77 -8.52 1.88
CA VAL A 75 -14.10 -7.96 2.16
C VAL A 75 -14.74 -8.66 3.36
N SER A 76 -14.68 -9.99 3.40
CA SER A 76 -15.29 -10.78 4.47
C SER A 76 -14.73 -10.48 5.85
N LEU A 77 -13.39 -10.36 5.97
CA LEU A 77 -12.75 -9.98 7.23
C LEU A 77 -13.21 -8.59 7.70
N ALA A 78 -13.34 -7.63 6.76
CA ALA A 78 -13.83 -6.29 7.09
C ALA A 78 -15.26 -6.30 7.61
N GLN A 79 -16.14 -7.13 7.03
CA GLN A 79 -17.51 -7.34 7.49
C GLN A 79 -17.54 -7.99 8.87
N ASN A 80 -16.75 -9.05 9.06
CA ASN A 80 -16.65 -9.73 10.35
C ASN A 80 -16.19 -8.78 11.46
N LEU A 81 -15.15 -7.97 11.22
CA LEU A 81 -14.70 -6.97 12.20
C LEU A 81 -15.80 -5.97 12.56
N ALA A 82 -16.57 -5.50 11.57
CA ALA A 82 -17.69 -4.59 11.82
C ALA A 82 -18.79 -5.26 12.65
N THR A 83 -19.12 -6.54 12.38
CA THR A 83 -20.09 -7.33 13.15
C THR A 83 -19.63 -7.54 14.60
N LEU A 84 -18.32 -7.66 14.81
CA LEU A 84 -17.72 -7.77 16.15
C LEU A 84 -17.64 -6.42 16.89
N GLY A 85 -18.15 -5.33 16.29
CA GLY A 85 -18.22 -4.02 16.92
C GLY A 85 -17.00 -3.14 16.74
N PHE A 86 -16.03 -3.52 15.90
CA PHE A 86 -14.89 -2.67 15.59
C PHE A 86 -15.30 -1.46 14.74
N ASN A 87 -14.91 -0.27 15.18
CA ASN A 87 -15.10 0.95 14.41
C ASN A 87 -14.12 0.99 13.24
N THR A 88 -14.63 0.92 12.02
CA THR A 88 -13.82 0.97 10.81
C THR A 88 -14.09 2.24 10.01
N GLY A 89 -13.07 2.75 9.33
CA GLY A 89 -13.17 3.94 8.49
C GLY A 89 -12.52 3.73 7.13
N ARG A 90 -12.77 4.67 6.21
CA ARG A 90 -12.16 4.66 4.89
C ARG A 90 -10.99 5.64 4.83
N MET A 91 -9.83 5.13 4.47
CA MET A 91 -8.66 5.95 4.15
C MET A 91 -8.33 5.82 2.66
N LYS A 92 -7.75 6.84 2.07
CA LYS A 92 -7.21 6.79 0.70
C LYS A 92 -5.69 6.90 0.72
N THR A 93 -5.04 6.20 -0.19
CA THR A 93 -3.63 6.37 -0.52
C THR A 93 -3.50 6.71 -2.00
N GLY A 94 -2.44 7.42 -2.40
CA GLY A 94 -2.14 7.70 -3.80
C GLY A 94 -0.93 6.88 -4.26
N THR A 95 -1.01 6.31 -5.45
CA THR A 95 0.14 5.68 -6.11
C THR A 95 0.65 6.63 -7.17
N PRO A 96 1.97 6.98 -7.20
CA PRO A 96 2.54 7.77 -8.27
C PRO A 96 2.46 7.00 -9.60
N PRO A 97 2.38 7.70 -10.75
CA PRO A 97 2.36 7.04 -12.05
C PRO A 97 3.63 6.24 -12.26
N ARG A 98 3.49 5.05 -12.83
CA ARG A 98 4.61 4.21 -13.24
C ARG A 98 4.81 4.38 -14.74
N ILE A 99 5.97 4.87 -15.12
CA ILE A 99 6.32 5.18 -16.50
C ILE A 99 7.34 4.15 -17.00
N HIS A 100 7.19 3.72 -18.24
CA HIS A 100 8.18 2.82 -18.86
C HIS A 100 9.53 3.53 -18.98
N ALA A 101 10.60 2.92 -18.52
CA ALA A 101 11.91 3.57 -18.44
C ALA A 101 12.41 4.07 -19.81
N ASP A 102 12.18 3.29 -20.87
CA ASP A 102 12.60 3.64 -22.23
C ASP A 102 11.86 4.86 -22.82
N SER A 103 10.75 5.28 -22.19
CA SER A 103 10.00 6.48 -22.59
C SER A 103 10.48 7.75 -21.89
N ILE A 104 11.48 7.65 -21.03
CA ILE A 104 11.99 8.76 -20.23
C ILE A 104 13.30 9.26 -20.83
N ASP A 105 13.33 10.53 -21.18
CA ASP A 105 14.57 11.22 -21.55
C ASP A 105 15.31 11.68 -20.28
N PHE A 106 16.15 10.80 -19.76
CA PHE A 106 16.90 11.06 -18.52
C PHE A 106 17.88 12.22 -18.63
N SER A 107 18.26 12.66 -19.85
CA SER A 107 19.15 13.81 -20.04
C SER A 107 18.54 15.14 -19.57
N LYS A 108 17.21 15.17 -19.38
CA LYS A 108 16.46 16.35 -18.91
C LYS A 108 16.32 16.42 -17.40
N PHE A 109 16.94 15.51 -16.66
CA PHE A 109 16.81 15.42 -15.21
C PHE A 109 18.17 15.53 -14.53
N ASP A 110 18.18 16.14 -13.37
CA ASP A 110 19.36 16.18 -12.53
C ASP A 110 19.61 14.83 -11.87
N ILE A 111 20.87 14.37 -11.93
CA ILE A 111 21.24 13.10 -11.29
C ILE A 111 21.39 13.32 -9.78
N HIS A 112 20.57 12.63 -9.01
CA HIS A 112 20.65 12.62 -7.57
C HIS A 112 21.29 11.32 -7.08
N LYS A 113 22.57 11.40 -6.73
CA LYS A 113 23.36 10.26 -6.24
C LYS A 113 23.04 9.99 -4.78
N SER A 114 23.23 8.74 -4.37
CA SER A 114 23.19 8.36 -2.96
C SER A 114 24.38 8.95 -2.21
N ASP A 115 24.34 8.89 -0.88
CA ASP A 115 25.43 9.31 -0.03
C ASP A 115 26.74 8.60 -0.40
N HIS A 116 27.85 9.31 -0.29
CA HIS A 116 29.18 8.75 -0.58
C HIS A 116 29.52 7.57 0.36
N GLN A 117 29.06 7.61 1.59
CA GLN A 117 29.19 6.57 2.60
C GLN A 117 27.83 6.29 3.24
N PRO A 118 26.97 5.50 2.56
CA PRO A 118 25.63 5.24 3.04
C PRO A 118 25.69 4.40 4.33
N LYS A 119 24.93 4.84 5.32
CA LYS A 119 24.79 4.12 6.58
C LYS A 119 23.64 3.10 6.48
N PRO A 120 23.84 1.85 6.90
CA PRO A 120 22.76 0.87 6.98
C PRO A 120 21.66 1.31 7.96
N PHE A 121 20.41 1.02 7.65
CA PHE A 121 19.31 1.22 8.59
C PHE A 121 19.25 0.14 9.68
N SER A 122 19.79 -1.05 9.40
CA SER A 122 19.85 -2.15 10.36
C SER A 122 21.11 -2.07 11.21
N PHE A 123 20.97 -2.18 12.53
CA PHE A 123 22.11 -2.23 13.46
C PHE A 123 23.01 -3.46 13.26
N SER A 124 22.47 -4.56 12.69
CA SER A 124 23.23 -5.78 12.41
C SER A 124 24.00 -5.74 11.09
N THR A 125 23.70 -4.81 10.20
CA THR A 125 24.34 -4.68 8.88
C THR A 125 25.58 -3.80 9.01
N ARG A 126 26.76 -4.38 8.82
CA ARG A 126 28.03 -3.65 8.90
C ARG A 126 28.35 -2.83 7.64
N LYS A 127 27.95 -3.32 6.46
CA LYS A 127 28.26 -2.70 5.17
C LYS A 127 27.13 -2.94 4.17
N ILE A 128 26.81 -1.92 3.39
CA ILE A 128 25.90 -2.03 2.26
C ILE A 128 26.72 -2.57 1.07
N ILE A 129 26.30 -3.72 0.54
CA ILE A 129 26.97 -4.39 -0.58
C ILE A 129 26.20 -4.29 -1.90
N ASN A 130 24.94 -3.83 -1.84
CA ASN A 130 24.12 -3.65 -3.02
C ASN A 130 24.62 -2.46 -3.86
N PRO A 131 24.53 -2.54 -5.20
CA PRO A 131 24.85 -1.41 -6.06
C PRO A 131 23.94 -0.23 -5.73
N MET A 132 24.54 0.95 -5.61
CA MET A 132 23.83 2.20 -5.36
C MET A 132 23.38 2.78 -6.70
N LEU A 133 22.08 2.76 -6.95
CA LEU A 133 21.50 3.34 -8.15
C LEU A 133 21.15 4.81 -7.89
N PRO A 134 21.45 5.73 -8.85
CA PRO A 134 21.02 7.12 -8.74
C PRO A 134 19.50 7.22 -8.93
N SER A 135 18.92 8.26 -8.37
CA SER A 135 17.60 8.76 -8.77
C SER A 135 17.76 9.98 -9.68
N PHE A 136 16.67 10.35 -10.34
CA PHE A 136 16.64 11.48 -11.24
C PHE A 136 15.60 12.47 -10.74
N MET A 137 16.00 13.72 -10.59
CA MET A 137 15.14 14.79 -10.08
C MET A 137 14.67 15.66 -11.23
N GLY A 138 13.36 15.79 -11.36
CA GLY A 138 12.72 16.72 -12.27
C GLY A 138 11.82 17.69 -11.52
N HIS A 139 11.56 18.84 -12.14
CA HIS A 139 10.69 19.85 -11.60
C HIS A 139 9.44 20.01 -12.44
N THR A 140 8.30 20.20 -11.80
CA THR A 140 7.07 20.58 -12.48
C THR A 140 7.14 22.06 -12.85
N ASN A 141 6.42 22.43 -13.88
CA ASN A 141 6.34 23.81 -14.36
C ASN A 141 4.87 24.26 -14.46
N LYS A 142 4.67 25.52 -14.83
CA LYS A 142 3.34 26.10 -14.98
C LYS A 142 2.43 25.26 -15.90
N ARG A 143 2.96 24.83 -17.05
CA ARG A 143 2.20 24.01 -18.00
C ARG A 143 1.74 22.67 -17.38
N THR A 144 2.60 22.01 -16.60
CA THR A 144 2.25 20.79 -15.85
C THR A 144 1.11 21.07 -14.87
N HIS A 145 1.21 22.17 -14.11
CA HIS A 145 0.18 22.55 -13.15
C HIS A 145 -1.15 22.90 -13.83
N ASP A 146 -1.12 23.61 -14.95
CA ASP A 146 -2.31 23.99 -15.71
C ASP A 146 -3.02 22.75 -16.27
N ILE A 147 -2.27 21.79 -16.84
CA ILE A 147 -2.83 20.51 -17.32
C ILE A 147 -3.55 19.79 -16.17
N ILE A 148 -2.92 19.68 -15.01
CA ILE A 148 -3.53 19.00 -13.88
C ILE A 148 -4.78 19.73 -13.39
N ARG A 149 -4.74 21.05 -13.23
CA ARG A 149 -5.90 21.84 -12.80
C ARG A 149 -7.10 21.70 -13.74
N HIS A 150 -6.85 21.73 -15.06
CA HIS A 150 -7.92 21.54 -16.05
C HIS A 150 -8.53 20.14 -16.04
N ASN A 151 -7.76 19.13 -15.59
CA ASN A 151 -8.19 17.74 -15.56
C ASN A 151 -8.64 17.23 -14.17
N LEU A 152 -8.72 18.10 -13.15
CA LEU A 152 -9.12 17.71 -11.80
C LEU A 152 -10.48 17.00 -11.76
N LYS A 153 -11.42 17.39 -12.60
CA LYS A 153 -12.74 16.75 -12.73
C LYS A 153 -12.67 15.26 -13.14
N HIS A 154 -11.58 14.84 -13.77
CA HIS A 154 -11.32 13.45 -14.17
C HIS A 154 -10.51 12.68 -13.12
N SER A 155 -9.98 13.36 -12.10
CA SER A 155 -9.30 12.70 -10.98
C SER A 155 -10.30 11.91 -10.13
N ALA A 156 -9.91 10.71 -9.71
CA ALA A 156 -10.74 9.89 -8.84
C ALA A 156 -11.06 10.60 -7.51
N LEU A 157 -10.13 11.40 -7.00
CA LEU A 157 -10.31 12.15 -5.75
C LEU A 157 -11.15 13.41 -5.95
N TYR A 158 -10.73 14.30 -6.86
CA TYR A 158 -11.39 15.60 -7.07
C TYR A 158 -12.67 15.52 -7.91
N GLY A 159 -12.82 14.46 -8.72
CA GLY A 159 -14.06 14.11 -9.41
C GLY A 159 -15.15 13.50 -8.50
N GLY A 160 -14.89 13.38 -7.19
CA GLY A 160 -15.87 12.92 -6.21
C GLY A 160 -16.08 11.40 -6.15
N HIS A 161 -15.22 10.61 -6.82
CA HIS A 161 -15.33 9.15 -6.82
C HIS A 161 -14.78 8.51 -5.54
N ILE A 162 -13.82 9.15 -4.87
CA ILE A 162 -13.23 8.69 -3.62
C ILE A 162 -13.80 9.49 -2.45
N LYS A 163 -14.46 8.79 -1.53
CA LYS A 163 -14.93 9.33 -0.25
C LYS A 163 -14.05 8.76 0.86
N GLY A 164 -13.12 9.54 1.39
CA GLY A 164 -12.23 9.10 2.47
C GLY A 164 -11.17 10.13 2.81
N LYS A 165 -10.57 9.98 3.97
CA LYS A 165 -9.47 10.85 4.41
C LYS A 165 -8.15 10.33 3.84
N SER A 166 -7.29 11.23 3.37
CA SER A 166 -5.92 10.89 2.99
C SER A 166 -5.12 10.50 4.23
N ALA A 167 -4.32 9.45 4.14
CA ALA A 167 -3.29 9.19 5.12
C ALA A 167 -2.30 10.37 5.15
N ARG A 168 -1.82 10.76 6.33
CA ARG A 168 -1.06 11.99 6.55
C ARG A 168 0.11 12.20 5.60
N TYR A 169 0.83 11.15 5.28
CA TYR A 169 2.04 11.22 4.43
C TYR A 169 1.85 10.62 3.04
N CYS A 170 0.61 10.53 2.57
CA CYS A 170 0.29 9.97 1.24
C CYS A 170 -0.60 10.93 0.42
N PRO A 171 -0.18 12.20 0.22
CA PRO A 171 -0.92 13.09 -0.66
C PRO A 171 -0.78 12.61 -2.11
N SER A 172 -1.84 12.75 -2.90
CA SER A 172 -1.75 12.55 -4.35
C SER A 172 -0.99 13.72 -4.99
N PHE A 173 -0.61 13.55 -6.26
CA PHE A 173 0.06 14.64 -6.97
C PHE A 173 -0.85 15.87 -7.12
N GLU A 174 -2.13 15.65 -7.37
CA GLU A 174 -3.15 16.71 -7.44
C GLU A 174 -3.27 17.47 -6.12
N ASP A 175 -3.21 16.77 -4.97
CA ASP A 175 -3.22 17.40 -3.64
C ASP A 175 -2.09 18.43 -3.49
N LYS A 176 -0.91 18.14 -4.06
CA LYS A 176 0.27 19.03 -3.99
C LYS A 176 0.16 20.25 -4.89
N ILE A 177 -0.71 20.21 -5.89
CA ILE A 177 -0.91 21.31 -6.84
C ILE A 177 -2.10 22.19 -6.44
N VAL A 178 -3.09 21.61 -5.78
CA VAL A 178 -4.32 22.31 -5.38
C VAL A 178 -4.15 22.99 -4.02
N LYS A 179 -3.39 22.39 -3.11
CA LYS A 179 -3.09 22.91 -1.75
C LYS A 179 -1.80 23.71 -1.71
#